data_0b6c3b0ef4ffa69db1be28cbe3f9f760
#
_entry.id   0b6c3b0ef4ffa69db1be28cbe3f9f760
#
_cell.length_a   1.000
_cell.length_b   1.000
_cell.length_c   1.000
_cell.angle_alpha   90.00
_cell.angle_beta   90.00
_cell.angle_gamma   90.00
#
_symmetry.space_group_name_H-M   'P 1'
#
loop_
_entity.id
_entity.type
_entity.pdbx_description
1 polymer ?
#
loop_
_entity_poly.entity_id
_entity_poly.type
_entity_poly.pdbx_seq_one_letter_code
_entity_poly.pdbx_strand_id
1 'polypeptide(L)'
;RQLRIRTIYESKMIEYDPKNQLGVFWVSCQAGTYIRTLCVHLGLLLGTGGHMQELRRVRSGNITENDGMVTMHDVLDAEWCYENGKGETYLRRVIRPLEILLLKHKKIVVKDTAVNAICYGAKLMIPGLLRFSDNIEIGDEVVLMTTKGEAVAIGIAQMTTAVMASCDHGI
;
A
#
# COMPACT_ATOMS: atom_id res chain seq x y z
N ARG A 1 8.33 -12.02 24.70
CA ARG A 1 7.63 -11.85 23.40
C ARG A 1 6.15 -11.68 23.70
N GLN A 2 5.56 -10.58 23.32
CA GLN A 2 4.10 -10.42 23.41
C GLN A 2 3.43 -11.25 22.29
N LEU A 3 2.41 -12.00 22.67
CA LEU A 3 1.54 -12.69 21.70
C LEU A 3 0.79 -11.63 20.88
N ARG A 4 0.84 -11.78 19.56
CA ARG A 4 0.14 -10.90 18.63
C ARG A 4 -0.88 -11.71 17.85
N ILE A 5 -2.16 -11.39 18.05
CA ILE A 5 -3.24 -11.97 17.26
C ILE A 5 -3.15 -11.42 15.84
N ARG A 6 -3.29 -12.29 14.84
CA ARG A 6 -3.31 -11.96 13.42
C ARG A 6 -4.44 -12.70 12.74
N THR A 7 -5.07 -12.05 11.78
CA THR A 7 -6.20 -12.61 11.05
C THR A 7 -5.71 -13.25 9.75
N ILE A 8 -6.11 -14.49 9.54
CA ILE A 8 -6.05 -15.17 8.25
C ILE A 8 -7.43 -14.97 7.61
N TYR A 9 -7.49 -14.27 6.50
CA TYR A 9 -8.74 -13.98 5.80
C TYR A 9 -9.21 -15.18 4.99
N GLU A 10 -8.26 -15.84 4.35
CA GLU A 10 -8.52 -17.01 3.52
C GLU A 10 -7.27 -17.89 3.45
N SER A 11 -7.46 -19.20 3.43
CA SER A 11 -6.40 -20.17 3.18
C SER A 11 -6.93 -21.29 2.30
N LYS A 12 -6.13 -21.70 1.32
CA LYS A 12 -6.44 -22.83 0.42
C LYS A 12 -5.24 -23.72 0.31
N MET A 13 -5.43 -25.02 0.47
CA MET A 13 -4.42 -26.00 0.07
C MET A 13 -4.51 -26.18 -1.44
N ILE A 14 -3.40 -25.90 -2.14
CA ILE A 14 -3.32 -26.01 -3.61
C ILE A 14 -2.87 -27.40 -4.00
N GLU A 15 -1.86 -27.92 -3.31
CA GLU A 15 -1.24 -29.21 -3.63
C GLU A 15 -0.70 -29.86 -2.38
N TYR A 16 -0.66 -31.19 -2.36
CA TYR A 16 -0.02 -31.98 -1.32
C TYR A 16 0.73 -33.15 -1.94
N ASP A 17 2.02 -33.25 -1.66
CA ASP A 17 2.86 -34.40 -2.01
C ASP A 17 3.06 -35.31 -0.80
N PRO A 18 2.38 -36.45 -0.72
CA PRO A 18 2.50 -37.37 0.41
C PRO A 18 3.87 -38.06 0.51
N LYS A 19 4.61 -38.18 -0.61
CA LYS A 19 5.93 -38.83 -0.60
C LYS A 19 6.97 -37.98 0.12
N ASN A 20 6.95 -36.68 -0.17
CA ASN A 20 7.89 -35.72 0.41
C ASN A 20 7.27 -34.98 1.60
N GLN A 21 6.01 -35.24 1.94
CA GLN A 21 5.25 -34.56 2.99
C GLN A 21 5.26 -33.02 2.82
N LEU A 22 5.10 -32.57 1.57
CA LEU A 22 5.08 -31.15 1.22
C LEU A 22 3.66 -30.70 0.89
N GLY A 23 3.26 -29.59 1.50
CA GLY A 23 1.98 -28.94 1.18
C GLY A 23 2.20 -27.55 0.63
N VAL A 24 1.49 -27.21 -0.44
CA VAL A 24 1.46 -25.84 -1.00
C VAL A 24 0.17 -25.17 -0.61
N PHE A 25 0.29 -24.05 0.08
CA PHE A 25 -0.85 -23.28 0.56
C PHE A 25 -0.84 -21.87 -0.03
N TRP A 26 -1.99 -21.42 -0.49
CA TRP A 26 -2.25 -20.02 -0.76
C TRP A 26 -2.93 -19.40 0.46
N VAL A 27 -2.42 -18.26 0.93
CA VAL A 27 -2.91 -17.62 2.15
C VAL A 27 -3.11 -16.13 1.92
N SER A 28 -4.30 -15.62 2.26
CA SER A 28 -4.58 -14.20 2.40
C SER A 28 -4.66 -13.85 3.88
N CYS A 29 -3.84 -12.91 4.33
CA CYS A 29 -3.70 -12.62 5.75
C CYS A 29 -3.42 -11.13 6.03
N GLN A 30 -3.65 -10.75 7.28
CA GLN A 30 -3.35 -9.42 7.79
C GLN A 30 -1.84 -9.11 7.66
N ALA A 31 -1.51 -7.85 7.37
CA ALA A 31 -0.13 -7.37 7.36
C ALA A 31 0.58 -7.68 8.69
N GLY A 32 1.85 -8.07 8.59
CA GLY A 32 2.65 -8.48 9.75
C GLY A 32 2.41 -9.91 10.23
N THR A 33 1.65 -10.73 9.49
CA THR A 33 1.53 -12.17 9.73
C THR A 33 2.81 -12.91 9.30
N TYR A 34 3.37 -13.72 10.19
CA TYR A 34 4.54 -14.54 9.88
C TYR A 34 4.10 -15.91 9.39
N ILE A 35 4.21 -16.15 8.09
CA ILE A 35 3.80 -17.43 7.47
C ILE A 35 4.63 -18.60 8.02
N ARG A 36 5.91 -18.41 8.34
CA ARG A 36 6.71 -19.43 9.02
C ARG A 36 6.09 -19.89 10.36
N THR A 37 5.48 -18.96 11.11
CA THR A 37 4.80 -19.30 12.37
C THR A 37 3.50 -20.03 12.11
N LEU A 38 2.77 -19.68 11.05
CA LEU A 38 1.58 -20.40 10.62
C LEU A 38 1.90 -21.85 10.25
N CYS A 39 2.98 -22.10 9.52
CA CYS A 39 3.41 -23.47 9.16
C CYS A 39 3.77 -24.30 10.40
N VAL A 40 4.51 -23.72 11.36
CA VAL A 40 4.80 -24.38 12.64
C VAL A 40 3.52 -24.69 13.41
N HIS A 41 2.59 -23.75 13.48
CA HIS A 41 1.31 -23.92 14.17
C HIS A 41 0.45 -25.01 13.53
N LEU A 42 0.38 -25.04 12.20
CA LEU A 42 -0.30 -26.11 11.46
C LEU A 42 0.31 -27.48 11.78
N GLY A 43 1.64 -27.59 11.76
CA GLY A 43 2.34 -28.84 12.10
C GLY A 43 2.08 -29.31 13.53
N LEU A 44 1.97 -28.38 14.48
CA LEU A 44 1.58 -28.70 15.87
C LEU A 44 0.16 -29.21 15.98
N LEU A 45 -0.79 -28.61 15.26
CA LEU A 45 -2.19 -29.03 15.22
C LEU A 45 -2.36 -30.43 14.61
N LEU A 46 -1.53 -30.76 13.61
CA LEU A 46 -1.51 -32.08 12.98
C LEU A 46 -0.74 -33.13 13.81
N GLY A 47 -0.04 -32.73 14.86
CA GLY A 47 0.79 -33.62 15.68
C GLY A 47 2.06 -34.12 14.99
N THR A 48 2.43 -33.59 13.83
CA THR A 48 3.56 -34.02 13.01
C THR A 48 4.76 -33.09 13.06
N GLY A 49 4.58 -31.86 13.60
CA GLY A 49 5.51 -30.78 13.40
C GLY A 49 5.45 -30.23 11.98
N GLY A 50 6.05 -29.06 11.75
CA GLY A 50 6.07 -28.45 10.43
C GLY A 50 6.94 -27.21 10.40
N HIS A 51 7.44 -26.88 9.21
CA HIS A 51 8.22 -25.65 8.98
C HIS A 51 7.93 -25.13 7.57
N MET A 52 8.22 -23.87 7.36
CA MET A 52 8.12 -23.24 6.05
C MET A 52 9.42 -23.50 5.28
N GLN A 53 9.32 -24.15 4.14
CA GLN A 53 10.44 -24.41 3.26
C GLN A 53 10.68 -23.25 2.30
N GLU A 54 9.61 -22.75 1.69
CA GLU A 54 9.66 -21.67 0.71
C GLU A 54 8.48 -20.72 0.89
N LEU A 55 8.65 -19.47 0.48
CA LEU A 55 7.61 -18.45 0.50
C LEU A 55 7.68 -17.59 -0.76
N ARG A 56 6.55 -17.48 -1.44
CA ARG A 56 6.34 -16.51 -2.52
C ARG A 56 5.26 -15.52 -2.14
N ARG A 57 5.59 -14.24 -2.11
CA ARG A 57 4.59 -13.17 -1.93
C ARG A 57 4.07 -12.73 -3.29
N VAL A 58 2.78 -12.92 -3.53
CA VAL A 58 2.13 -12.62 -4.81
C VAL A 58 1.38 -11.28 -4.81
N ARG A 59 1.10 -10.73 -3.63
CA ARG A 59 0.45 -9.43 -3.47
C ARG A 59 0.82 -8.76 -2.16
N SER A 60 0.97 -7.43 -2.19
CA SER A 60 1.12 -6.58 -1.01
C SER A 60 0.30 -5.30 -1.20
N GLY A 61 -0.79 -5.15 -0.45
CA GLY A 61 -1.72 -4.02 -0.62
C GLY A 61 -2.35 -4.01 -2.02
N ASN A 62 -2.06 -2.96 -2.78
CA ASN A 62 -2.54 -2.76 -4.15
C ASN A 62 -1.65 -3.38 -5.22
N ILE A 63 -0.42 -3.74 -4.87
CA ILE A 63 0.63 -4.18 -5.79
C ILE A 63 0.62 -5.70 -5.86
N THR A 64 0.63 -6.24 -7.07
CA THR A 64 0.74 -7.65 -7.40
C THR A 64 2.05 -7.94 -8.14
N GLU A 65 2.38 -9.20 -8.33
CA GLU A 65 3.56 -9.59 -9.12
C GLU A 65 3.45 -9.23 -10.61
N ASN A 66 2.24 -8.90 -11.09
CA ASN A 66 2.02 -8.46 -12.47
C ASN A 66 2.27 -6.95 -12.68
N ASP A 67 2.52 -6.21 -11.61
CA ASP A 67 2.70 -4.75 -11.65
C ASP A 67 4.14 -4.32 -11.96
N GLY A 68 4.88 -5.16 -12.66
CA GLY A 68 6.24 -4.86 -13.13
C GLY A 68 7.29 -5.06 -12.04
N MET A 69 7.48 -6.30 -11.64
CA MET A 69 8.58 -6.69 -10.75
C MET A 69 9.92 -6.37 -11.40
N VAL A 70 10.86 -5.88 -10.60
CA VAL A 70 12.22 -5.55 -11.00
C VAL A 70 13.22 -6.19 -10.06
N THR A 71 14.43 -6.40 -10.53
CA THR A 71 15.56 -6.88 -9.73
C THR A 71 16.35 -5.70 -9.16
N MET A 72 17.18 -5.96 -8.15
CA MET A 72 18.12 -4.94 -7.66
C MET A 72 19.16 -4.54 -8.72
N HIS A 73 19.48 -5.44 -9.65
CA HIS A 73 20.35 -5.13 -10.79
C HIS A 73 19.70 -4.11 -11.73
N ASP A 74 18.39 -4.25 -11.99
CA ASP A 74 17.65 -3.25 -12.79
C ASP A 74 17.71 -1.86 -12.14
N VAL A 75 17.64 -1.79 -10.80
CA VAL A 75 17.74 -0.52 -10.07
C VAL A 75 19.12 0.11 -10.26
N LEU A 76 20.19 -0.67 -10.06
CA LEU A 76 21.57 -0.20 -10.22
C LEU A 76 21.87 0.26 -11.66
N ASP A 77 21.42 -0.53 -12.63
CA ASP A 77 21.61 -0.19 -14.06
C ASP A 77 20.83 1.07 -14.44
N ALA A 78 19.63 1.24 -13.90
CA ALA A 78 18.80 2.42 -14.15
C ALA A 78 19.43 3.69 -13.55
N GLU A 79 19.97 3.60 -12.32
CA GLU A 79 20.70 4.68 -11.67
C GLU A 79 21.95 5.06 -12.47
N TRP A 80 22.76 4.07 -12.84
CA TRP A 80 23.96 4.30 -13.65
C TRP A 80 23.63 4.97 -14.98
N CYS A 81 22.58 4.54 -15.68
CA CYS A 81 22.11 5.16 -16.92
C CYS A 81 21.73 6.63 -16.72
N TYR A 82 21.03 6.93 -15.61
CA TYR A 82 20.61 8.28 -15.27
C TYR A 82 21.82 9.19 -14.99
N GLU A 83 22.74 8.75 -14.14
CA GLU A 83 23.95 9.51 -13.79
C GLU A 83 24.88 9.75 -14.96
N ASN A 84 24.95 8.82 -15.92
CA ASN A 84 25.77 8.94 -17.12
C ASN A 84 25.06 9.60 -18.31
N GLY A 85 23.96 10.33 -18.07
CA GLY A 85 23.27 11.14 -19.06
C GLY A 85 22.57 10.36 -20.18
N LYS A 86 22.27 9.05 -19.96
CA LYS A 86 21.55 8.22 -20.93
C LYS A 86 20.02 8.39 -20.86
N GLY A 87 19.54 9.35 -20.06
CA GLY A 87 18.13 9.68 -19.90
C GLY A 87 17.43 8.95 -18.76
N GLU A 88 16.18 9.33 -18.51
CA GLU A 88 15.39 8.87 -17.37
C GLU A 88 14.44 7.69 -17.69
N THR A 89 14.36 7.26 -18.93
CA THR A 89 13.34 6.29 -19.37
C THR A 89 13.44 4.98 -18.62
N TYR A 90 14.66 4.49 -18.41
CA TYR A 90 14.88 3.24 -17.66
C TYR A 90 14.59 3.43 -16.16
N LEU A 91 15.05 4.53 -15.59
CA LEU A 91 14.77 4.88 -14.19
C LEU A 91 13.26 4.93 -13.91
N ARG A 92 12.48 5.61 -14.76
CA ARG A 92 11.01 5.72 -14.62
C ARG A 92 10.27 4.40 -14.82
N ARG A 93 10.85 3.46 -15.54
CA ARG A 93 10.31 2.11 -15.66
C ARG A 93 10.52 1.29 -14.39
N VAL A 94 11.68 1.42 -13.76
CA VAL A 94 12.13 0.62 -12.61
C VAL A 94 11.60 1.20 -11.30
N ILE A 95 11.71 2.52 -11.11
CA ILE A 95 11.29 3.22 -9.90
C ILE A 95 9.94 3.88 -10.14
N ARG A 96 8.95 3.46 -9.37
CA ARG A 96 7.59 3.99 -9.44
C ARG A 96 7.39 5.10 -8.41
N PRO A 97 6.58 6.13 -8.71
CA PRO A 97 6.24 7.17 -7.75
C PRO A 97 5.42 6.61 -6.59
N LEU A 98 5.52 7.26 -5.43
CA LEU A 98 4.80 6.88 -4.21
C LEU A 98 3.28 6.80 -4.42
N GLU A 99 2.74 7.63 -5.28
CA GLU A 99 1.31 7.74 -5.57
C GLU A 99 0.68 6.43 -6.05
N ILE A 100 1.47 5.49 -6.59
CA ILE A 100 0.97 4.17 -6.98
C ILE A 100 0.41 3.39 -5.79
N LEU A 101 0.93 3.61 -4.59
CA LEU A 101 0.44 2.99 -3.36
C LEU A 101 -0.89 3.58 -2.89
N LEU A 102 -1.20 4.79 -3.35
CA LEU A 102 -2.33 5.61 -2.91
C LEU A 102 -3.51 5.59 -3.89
N LEU A 103 -3.46 4.75 -4.92
CA LEU A 103 -4.49 4.71 -5.99
C LEU A 103 -5.91 4.46 -5.47
N LYS A 104 -6.05 3.64 -4.42
CA LYS A 104 -7.36 3.26 -3.85
C LYS A 104 -7.95 4.29 -2.91
N HIS A 105 -7.14 5.22 -2.40
CA HIS A 105 -7.65 6.24 -1.49
C HIS A 105 -8.44 7.30 -2.25
N LYS A 106 -9.47 7.83 -1.60
CA LYS A 106 -10.18 9.02 -2.05
C LYS A 106 -9.23 10.21 -2.00
N LYS A 107 -9.36 11.14 -2.93
CA LYS A 107 -8.40 12.22 -3.14
C LYS A 107 -9.03 13.59 -2.93
N ILE A 108 -8.28 14.48 -2.32
CA ILE A 108 -8.61 15.88 -2.19
C ILE A 108 -7.47 16.68 -2.80
N VAL A 109 -7.74 17.46 -3.82
CA VAL A 109 -6.77 18.37 -4.43
C VAL A 109 -6.82 19.69 -3.68
N VAL A 110 -5.67 20.13 -3.20
CA VAL A 110 -5.52 21.37 -2.44
C VAL A 110 -4.96 22.49 -3.31
N LYS A 111 -5.27 23.74 -2.95
CA LYS A 111 -4.66 24.91 -3.58
C LYS A 111 -3.16 24.98 -3.24
N ASP A 112 -2.36 25.45 -4.18
CA ASP A 112 -0.90 25.55 -4.02
C ASP A 112 -0.50 26.39 -2.78
N THR A 113 -1.31 27.40 -2.45
CA THR A 113 -1.11 28.24 -1.26
C THR A 113 -1.29 27.49 0.06
N ALA A 114 -2.04 26.37 0.08
CA ALA A 114 -2.27 25.58 1.27
C ALA A 114 -1.21 24.49 1.48
N VAL A 115 -0.49 24.08 0.42
CA VAL A 115 0.46 22.96 0.43
C VAL A 115 1.50 23.11 1.53
N ASN A 116 2.15 24.28 1.59
CA ASN A 116 3.22 24.52 2.56
C ASN A 116 2.73 24.37 4.02
N ALA A 117 1.57 24.93 4.35
CA ALA A 117 0.98 24.80 5.68
C ALA A 117 0.68 23.35 6.05
N ILE A 118 0.14 22.57 5.10
CA ILE A 118 -0.16 21.15 5.29
C ILE A 118 1.12 20.35 5.53
N CYS A 119 2.20 20.62 4.80
CA CYS A 119 3.50 19.98 5.01
C CYS A 119 4.06 20.20 6.42
N TYR A 120 3.71 21.32 7.06
CA TYR A 120 4.05 21.61 8.47
C TYR A 120 2.99 21.11 9.47
N GLY A 121 2.04 20.31 9.04
CA GLY A 121 1.06 19.67 9.91
C GLY A 121 -0.20 20.50 10.18
N ALA A 122 -0.44 21.57 9.43
CA ALA A 122 -1.68 22.34 9.57
C ALA A 122 -2.88 21.51 9.03
N LYS A 123 -4.04 21.72 9.65
CA LYS A 123 -5.30 21.15 9.17
C LYS A 123 -5.72 21.84 7.86
N LEU A 124 -6.24 21.03 6.92
CA LEU A 124 -6.83 21.58 5.71
C LEU A 124 -8.17 22.25 6.03
N MET A 125 -8.28 23.52 5.70
CA MET A 125 -9.50 24.31 5.80
C MET A 125 -10.19 24.36 4.43
N ILE A 126 -11.52 24.51 4.42
CA ILE A 126 -12.33 24.62 3.18
C ILE A 126 -11.76 25.62 2.17
N PRO A 127 -11.33 26.84 2.55
CA PRO A 127 -10.73 27.79 1.58
C PRO A 127 -9.48 27.26 0.86
N GLY A 128 -8.76 26.29 1.44
CA GLY A 128 -7.59 25.63 0.85
C GLY A 128 -7.93 24.48 -0.09
N LEU A 129 -9.19 24.06 -0.12
CA LEU A 129 -9.69 22.97 -0.95
C LEU A 129 -9.92 23.46 -2.38
N LEU A 130 -9.57 22.64 -3.37
CA LEU A 130 -9.78 22.94 -4.79
C LEU A 130 -10.76 21.94 -5.44
N ARG A 131 -10.52 20.66 -5.26
CA ARG A 131 -11.36 19.56 -5.77
C ARG A 131 -11.32 18.38 -4.80
N PHE A 132 -12.32 17.53 -4.85
CA PHE A 132 -12.41 16.34 -4.01
C PHE A 132 -13.12 15.20 -4.74
N SER A 133 -12.84 13.97 -4.34
CA SER A 133 -13.52 12.76 -4.82
C SER A 133 -14.93 12.70 -4.29
N ASP A 134 -15.80 11.99 -5.03
CA ASP A 134 -17.16 11.70 -4.58
C ASP A 134 -17.18 10.73 -3.40
N ASN A 135 -18.30 10.70 -2.67
CA ASN A 135 -18.60 9.75 -1.61
C ASN A 135 -17.56 9.71 -0.46
N ILE A 136 -16.95 10.84 -0.13
CA ILE A 136 -16.13 10.95 1.08
C ILE A 136 -17.08 11.02 2.28
N GLU A 137 -16.86 10.13 3.26
CA GLU A 137 -17.57 10.09 4.52
C GLU A 137 -16.65 10.51 5.68
N ILE A 138 -17.27 10.92 6.80
CA ILE A 138 -16.52 11.28 8.00
C ILE A 138 -15.77 10.03 8.50
N GLY A 139 -14.47 10.18 8.75
CA GLY A 139 -13.60 9.10 9.19
C GLY A 139 -12.86 8.37 8.06
N ASP A 140 -13.17 8.67 6.80
CA ASP A 140 -12.42 8.11 5.66
C ASP A 140 -10.98 8.60 5.64
N GLU A 141 -10.07 7.68 5.30
CA GLU A 141 -8.70 8.06 4.94
C GLU A 141 -8.69 8.68 3.55
N VAL A 142 -8.22 9.92 3.46
CA VAL A 142 -8.12 10.68 2.20
C VAL A 142 -6.70 11.13 1.96
N VAL A 143 -6.31 11.17 0.69
CA VAL A 143 -5.00 11.66 0.26
C VAL A 143 -5.13 13.10 -0.22
N LEU A 144 -4.35 13.99 0.37
CA LEU A 144 -4.22 15.37 -0.05
C LEU A 144 -3.18 15.45 -1.17
N MET A 145 -3.55 16.03 -2.30
CA MET A 145 -2.71 16.10 -3.50
C MET A 145 -2.56 17.55 -3.98
N THR A 146 -1.42 17.84 -4.57
CA THR A 146 -1.19 19.11 -5.26
C THR A 146 -1.94 19.14 -6.61
N THR A 147 -2.02 20.32 -7.21
CA THR A 147 -2.52 20.52 -8.58
C THR A 147 -1.68 19.79 -9.63
N LYS A 148 -0.43 19.43 -9.30
CA LYS A 148 0.50 18.66 -10.15
C LYS A 148 0.35 17.14 -10.01
N GLY A 149 -0.51 16.66 -9.09
CA GLY A 149 -0.72 15.25 -8.86
C GLY A 149 0.22 14.60 -7.84
N GLU A 150 0.99 15.40 -7.09
CA GLU A 150 1.89 14.93 -6.04
C GLU A 150 1.13 14.75 -4.73
N ALA A 151 1.35 13.63 -4.04
CA ALA A 151 0.77 13.38 -2.72
C ALA A 151 1.50 14.16 -1.63
N VAL A 152 0.76 14.95 -0.85
CA VAL A 152 1.30 15.82 0.21
C VAL A 152 1.14 15.18 1.57
N ALA A 153 -0.05 14.65 1.85
CA ALA A 153 -0.38 14.08 3.15
C ALA A 153 -1.53 13.06 3.05
N ILE A 154 -1.64 12.22 4.06
CA ILE A 154 -2.82 11.40 4.32
C ILE A 154 -3.52 11.98 5.55
N GLY A 155 -4.81 12.16 5.47
CA GLY A 155 -5.64 12.68 6.55
C GLY A 155 -6.92 11.89 6.75
N ILE A 156 -7.62 12.21 7.83
CA ILE A 156 -8.94 11.67 8.12
C ILE A 156 -9.98 12.75 7.84
N ALA A 157 -10.93 12.44 6.95
CA ALA A 157 -11.99 13.35 6.59
C ALA A 157 -12.87 13.70 7.81
N GLN A 158 -13.08 14.98 8.02
CA GLN A 158 -13.95 15.50 9.08
C GLN A 158 -15.33 15.92 8.55
N MET A 159 -15.50 15.94 7.23
CA MET A 159 -16.72 16.32 6.54
C MET A 159 -17.05 15.36 5.40
N THR A 160 -18.33 15.24 5.09
CA THR A 160 -18.78 14.49 3.91
C THR A 160 -18.63 15.34 2.64
N THR A 161 -18.62 14.68 1.47
CA THR A 161 -18.61 15.36 0.16
C THR A 161 -19.72 16.40 0.06
N ALA A 162 -20.93 16.10 0.53
CA ALA A 162 -22.08 17.02 0.47
C ALA A 162 -21.84 18.29 1.31
N VAL A 163 -21.26 18.14 2.49
CA VAL A 163 -20.95 19.29 3.36
C VAL A 163 -19.82 20.12 2.74
N MET A 164 -18.75 19.48 2.24
CA MET A 164 -17.66 20.18 1.56
C MET A 164 -18.12 21.01 0.34
N ALA A 165 -19.15 20.52 -0.37
CA ALA A 165 -19.71 21.20 -1.54
C ALA A 165 -20.60 22.39 -1.17
N SER A 166 -21.17 22.44 0.05
CA SER A 166 -22.16 23.46 0.47
C SER A 166 -21.59 24.50 1.44
N CYS A 167 -20.40 24.26 2.01
CA CYS A 167 -19.79 25.15 3.00
C CYS A 167 -18.69 26.01 2.41
N ASP A 168 -18.66 27.28 2.78
CA ASP A 168 -17.59 28.21 2.38
C ASP A 168 -16.43 28.26 3.38
N HIS A 169 -16.62 27.73 4.60
CA HIS A 169 -15.63 27.72 5.68
C HIS A 169 -15.81 26.50 6.59
N GLY A 170 -14.73 26.07 7.23
CA GLY A 170 -14.70 24.90 8.11
C GLY A 170 -13.36 24.14 8.02
N ILE A 171 -13.21 23.11 8.85
CA ILE A 171 -12.04 22.23 8.93
C ILE A 171 -12.35 20.89 8.27
#